data_72c763891bc53c8059079f307ba467e3
#
_entry.id   72c763891bc53c8059079f307ba467e3
#
_cell.length_a   1.000
_cell.length_b   1.000
_cell.length_c   1.000
_cell.angle_alpha   90.00
_cell.angle_beta   90.00
_cell.angle_gamma   90.00
#
_symmetry.space_group_name_H-M   'P 1'
#
loop_
_entity.id
_entity.type
_entity.pdbx_description
1 polymer ?
#
loop_
_entity_poly.entity_id
_entity_poly.type
_entity_poly.pdbx_seq_one_letter_code
_entity_poly.pdbx_strand_id
1 'polypeptide(L)'
;MRAAFLTRLERGYRIDRVGDGAILVVGTADDPDRFAFAVPLRQRDGRWSWDTAAGIEEFRLRRLGRNELDTIDAMKAIAAAQRAYFDGVPQGGTAGAFAARIKSSDGRKDGLYWPTTGVEAPSPLGAAIAGADCTGGAQKNAVAFNGYWFAVMPASASGSLGTVIAWPEQYGVSGIMTFMVGSDGIVYERDLGDDTPRAREKCSDPASGGTSSAGWTRSDTPPTK
;
A
#
# COMPACT_ATOMS: atom_id res chain seq x y z
N MET A 1 -1.00 6.45 25.18
CA MET A 1 -1.38 5.10 24.69
C MET A 1 -1.86 4.18 25.81
N ARG A 2 -1.08 3.92 26.89
CA ARG A 2 -1.47 3.04 28.01
C ARG A 2 -2.77 3.46 28.70
N ALA A 3 -2.96 4.75 29.00
CA ALA A 3 -4.17 5.27 29.67
C ALA A 3 -5.43 5.01 28.81
N ALA A 4 -5.38 5.28 27.50
CA ALA A 4 -6.51 5.06 26.60
C ALA A 4 -6.90 3.56 26.50
N PHE A 5 -5.91 2.65 26.53
CA PHE A 5 -6.16 1.22 26.58
C PHE A 5 -6.88 0.81 27.88
N LEU A 6 -6.38 1.27 29.02
CA LEU A 6 -6.99 0.97 30.35
C LEU A 6 -8.42 1.51 30.42
N THR A 7 -8.65 2.77 30.03
CA THR A 7 -10.00 3.34 30.00
C THR A 7 -10.97 2.52 29.13
N ARG A 8 -10.49 2.01 28.00
CA ARG A 8 -11.32 1.17 27.12
C ARG A 8 -11.59 -0.20 27.73
N LEU A 9 -10.58 -0.82 28.36
CA LEU A 9 -10.71 -2.09 29.07
C LEU A 9 -11.72 -1.99 30.23
N GLU A 10 -11.72 -0.87 30.98
CA GLU A 10 -12.66 -0.60 32.07
C GLU A 10 -14.11 -0.47 31.58
N ARG A 11 -14.32 0.00 30.35
CA ARG A 11 -15.67 0.09 29.75
C ARG A 11 -16.26 -1.27 29.42
N GLY A 12 -15.42 -2.24 29.10
CA GLY A 12 -15.84 -3.60 28.82
C GLY A 12 -14.79 -4.41 28.06
N TYR A 13 -14.82 -5.68 28.32
CA TYR A 13 -14.02 -6.66 27.57
C TYR A 13 -14.73 -8.01 27.58
N ARG A 14 -14.32 -8.89 26.68
CA ARG A 14 -14.66 -10.30 26.72
C ARG A 14 -13.43 -11.15 26.37
N ILE A 15 -13.48 -12.41 26.75
CA ILE A 15 -12.45 -13.39 26.43
C ILE A 15 -13.10 -14.46 25.56
N ASP A 16 -12.69 -14.49 24.29
CA ASP A 16 -13.18 -15.48 23.33
C ASP A 16 -12.24 -16.68 23.34
N ARG A 17 -12.74 -17.87 23.67
CA ARG A 17 -11.96 -19.11 23.64
C ARG A 17 -11.89 -19.66 22.22
N VAL A 18 -10.68 -20.03 21.80
CA VAL A 18 -10.40 -20.61 20.47
C VAL A 18 -9.46 -21.80 20.66
N GLY A 19 -10.01 -23.01 20.64
CA GLY A 19 -9.24 -24.23 20.91
C GLY A 19 -8.61 -24.23 22.32
N ASP A 20 -7.30 -24.42 22.40
CA ASP A 20 -6.48 -24.39 23.62
C ASP A 20 -6.03 -22.96 24.01
N GLY A 21 -6.51 -21.95 23.29
CA GLY A 21 -6.17 -20.55 23.50
C GLY A 21 -7.39 -19.69 23.80
N ALA A 22 -7.13 -18.40 24.04
CA ALA A 22 -8.16 -17.39 24.17
C ALA A 22 -7.67 -16.03 23.67
N ILE A 23 -8.58 -15.20 23.18
CA ILE A 23 -8.32 -13.86 22.69
C ILE A 23 -9.07 -12.86 23.57
N LEU A 24 -8.35 -11.85 24.07
CA LEU A 24 -8.95 -10.71 24.75
C LEU A 24 -9.50 -9.74 23.71
N VAL A 25 -10.81 -9.52 23.73
CA VAL A 25 -11.46 -8.47 22.91
C VAL A 25 -11.79 -7.31 23.82
N VAL A 26 -11.23 -6.14 23.50
CA VAL A 26 -11.40 -4.90 24.27
C VAL A 26 -12.48 -4.05 23.64
N GLY A 27 -13.39 -3.53 24.46
CA GLY A 27 -14.58 -2.78 24.07
C GLY A 27 -15.86 -3.61 24.21
N THR A 28 -17.00 -2.93 24.36
CA THR A 28 -18.33 -3.53 24.39
C THR A 28 -18.77 -4.00 22.99
N ALA A 29 -19.88 -4.74 22.92
CA ALA A 29 -20.42 -5.21 21.63
C ALA A 29 -20.77 -4.05 20.68
N ASP A 30 -21.20 -2.92 21.24
CA ASP A 30 -21.64 -1.72 20.50
C ASP A 30 -20.49 -0.70 20.28
N ASP A 31 -19.29 -0.98 20.77
CA ASP A 31 -18.11 -0.10 20.55
C ASP A 31 -17.62 -0.27 19.10
N PRO A 32 -17.72 0.77 18.24
CA PRO A 32 -17.24 0.70 16.86
C PRO A 32 -15.73 0.49 16.75
N ASP A 33 -14.99 0.92 17.79
CA ASP A 33 -13.54 0.78 17.88
C ASP A 33 -13.11 -0.48 18.67
N ARG A 34 -14.02 -1.42 18.89
CA ARG A 34 -13.72 -2.71 19.50
C ARG A 34 -12.63 -3.44 18.74
N PHE A 35 -11.66 -4.00 19.45
CA PHE A 35 -10.56 -4.71 18.81
C PHE A 35 -10.13 -5.96 19.58
N ALA A 36 -9.65 -6.96 18.85
CA ALA A 36 -8.97 -8.12 19.41
C ALA A 36 -7.52 -7.73 19.78
N PHE A 37 -7.14 -8.00 21.05
CA PHE A 37 -5.77 -7.78 21.49
C PHE A 37 -4.83 -8.74 20.76
N ALA A 38 -3.71 -8.22 20.27
CA ALA A 38 -2.85 -8.97 19.36
C ALA A 38 -2.10 -10.14 20.03
N VAL A 39 -1.87 -10.08 21.35
CA VAL A 39 -1.20 -11.16 22.07
C VAL A 39 -2.26 -12.11 22.62
N PRO A 40 -2.37 -13.35 22.11
CA PRO A 40 -3.35 -14.31 22.61
C PRO A 40 -2.93 -14.88 23.96
N LEU A 41 -3.91 -15.44 24.66
CA LEU A 41 -3.69 -16.25 25.86
C LEU A 41 -3.60 -17.72 25.45
N ARG A 42 -2.73 -18.48 26.12
CA ARG A 42 -2.60 -19.91 25.96
C ARG A 42 -2.63 -20.61 27.30
N GLN A 43 -3.35 -21.72 27.39
CA GLN A 43 -3.38 -22.55 28.58
C GLN A 43 -2.35 -23.69 28.45
N ARG A 44 -1.47 -23.80 29.46
CA ARG A 44 -0.51 -24.92 29.61
C ARG A 44 -0.53 -25.38 31.07
N ASP A 45 -0.67 -26.66 31.31
CA ASP A 45 -0.70 -27.25 32.66
C ASP A 45 -1.73 -26.56 33.60
N GLY A 46 -2.91 -26.22 33.07
CA GLY A 46 -3.98 -25.54 33.82
C GLY A 46 -3.76 -24.05 34.06
N ARG A 47 -2.62 -23.47 33.65
CA ARG A 47 -2.28 -22.05 33.84
C ARG A 47 -2.39 -21.27 32.52
N TRP A 48 -2.94 -20.08 32.63
CA TRP A 48 -3.03 -19.15 31.51
C TRP A 48 -1.83 -18.20 31.48
N SER A 49 -1.25 -18.01 30.30
CA SER A 49 -0.17 -17.05 30.05
C SER A 49 -0.33 -16.39 28.69
N TRP A 50 0.23 -15.21 28.53
CA TRP A 50 0.32 -14.54 27.24
C TRP A 50 1.28 -15.29 26.31
N ASP A 51 0.84 -15.62 25.09
CA ASP A 51 1.70 -16.17 24.05
C ASP A 51 2.35 -15.02 23.27
N THR A 52 3.46 -14.52 23.80
CA THR A 52 4.19 -13.37 23.21
C THR A 52 4.76 -13.70 21.83
N ALA A 53 5.12 -14.94 21.56
CA ALA A 53 5.63 -15.36 20.24
C ALA A 53 4.51 -15.23 19.17
N ALA A 54 3.32 -15.76 19.46
CA ALA A 54 2.16 -15.60 18.60
C ALA A 54 1.75 -14.13 18.48
N GLY A 55 1.89 -13.33 19.56
CA GLY A 55 1.61 -11.89 19.54
C GLY A 55 2.55 -11.11 18.62
N ILE A 56 3.84 -11.43 18.59
CA ILE A 56 4.81 -10.80 17.67
C ILE A 56 4.41 -11.07 16.21
N GLU A 57 4.03 -12.30 15.90
CA GLU A 57 3.60 -12.66 14.54
C GLU A 57 2.30 -11.95 14.16
N GLU A 58 1.32 -11.86 15.06
CA GLU A 58 0.08 -11.13 14.82
C GLU A 58 0.33 -9.62 14.58
N PHE A 59 1.24 -8.99 15.33
CA PHE A 59 1.63 -7.60 15.07
C PHE A 59 2.28 -7.45 13.69
N ARG A 60 3.11 -8.41 13.29
CA ARG A 60 3.74 -8.43 11.97
C ARG A 60 2.68 -8.51 10.88
N LEU A 61 1.72 -9.44 10.99
CA LEU A 61 0.65 -9.63 10.01
C LEU A 61 -0.26 -8.40 9.92
N ARG A 62 -0.64 -7.80 11.06
CA ARG A 62 -1.44 -6.56 11.07
C ARG A 62 -0.73 -5.39 10.43
N ARG A 63 0.59 -5.25 10.63
CA ARG A 63 1.38 -4.21 9.99
C ARG A 63 1.42 -4.43 8.48
N LEU A 64 1.66 -5.66 8.04
CA LEU A 64 1.67 -6.05 6.64
C LEU A 64 0.34 -5.71 5.96
N GLY A 65 -0.78 -6.17 6.51
CA GLY A 65 -2.11 -5.87 5.96
C GLY A 65 -2.43 -4.36 5.94
N ARG A 66 -1.99 -3.59 6.95
CA ARG A 66 -2.14 -2.14 6.94
C ARG A 66 -1.34 -1.49 5.83
N ASN A 67 -0.08 -1.89 5.64
CA ASN A 67 0.76 -1.37 4.56
C ASN A 67 0.14 -1.64 3.19
N GLU A 68 -0.46 -2.82 2.99
CA GLU A 68 -1.16 -3.18 1.75
C GLU A 68 -2.40 -2.32 1.50
N LEU A 69 -3.24 -2.13 2.52
CA LEU A 69 -4.41 -1.24 2.42
C LEU A 69 -4.01 0.21 2.13
N ASP A 70 -3.01 0.74 2.86
CA ASP A 70 -2.47 2.08 2.61
C ASP A 70 -1.90 2.20 1.20
N THR A 71 -1.30 1.11 0.67
CA THR A 71 -0.78 1.06 -0.70
C THR A 71 -1.89 1.10 -1.73
N ILE A 72 -3.00 0.38 -1.53
CA ILE A 72 -4.17 0.42 -2.42
C ILE A 72 -4.73 1.85 -2.48
N ASP A 73 -4.86 2.53 -1.33
CA ASP A 73 -5.36 3.90 -1.29
C ASP A 73 -4.38 4.89 -1.95
N ALA A 74 -3.06 4.70 -1.75
CA ALA A 74 -2.04 5.48 -2.43
C ALA A 74 -2.09 5.27 -3.95
N MET A 75 -2.28 4.03 -4.44
CA MET A 75 -2.41 3.71 -5.86
C MET A 75 -3.62 4.42 -6.50
N LYS A 76 -4.77 4.44 -5.80
CA LYS A 76 -5.96 5.20 -6.25
C LYS A 76 -5.67 6.71 -6.34
N ALA A 77 -4.99 7.26 -5.33
CA ALA A 77 -4.61 8.68 -5.33
C ALA A 77 -3.63 9.01 -6.47
N ILE A 78 -2.67 8.14 -6.74
CA ILE A 78 -1.70 8.28 -7.84
C ILE A 78 -2.41 8.20 -9.20
N ALA A 79 -3.37 7.27 -9.37
CA ALA A 79 -4.16 7.17 -10.60
C ALA A 79 -4.97 8.45 -10.87
N ALA A 80 -5.60 9.00 -9.82
CA ALA A 80 -6.31 10.27 -9.92
C ALA A 80 -5.35 11.43 -10.27
N ALA A 81 -4.16 11.45 -9.68
CA ALA A 81 -3.12 12.44 -9.99
C ALA A 81 -2.60 12.30 -11.43
N GLN A 82 -2.45 11.08 -11.95
CA GLN A 82 -2.10 10.83 -13.36
C GLN A 82 -3.16 11.38 -14.30
N ARG A 83 -4.44 11.20 -13.96
CA ARG A 83 -5.54 11.75 -14.76
C ARG A 83 -5.56 13.27 -14.72
N ALA A 84 -5.42 13.86 -13.53
CA ALA A 84 -5.35 15.33 -13.38
C ALA A 84 -4.14 15.93 -14.13
N TYR A 85 -3.00 15.21 -14.14
CA TYR A 85 -1.82 15.62 -14.90
C TYR A 85 -2.08 15.58 -16.42
N PHE A 86 -2.76 14.54 -16.91
CA PHE A 86 -3.13 14.38 -18.32
C PHE A 86 -4.11 15.45 -18.79
N ASP A 87 -5.12 15.78 -17.96
CA ASP A 87 -6.17 16.75 -18.28
C ASP A 87 -5.69 18.20 -18.07
N GLY A 88 -4.72 18.41 -17.16
CA GLY A 88 -4.08 19.70 -16.92
C GLY A 88 -2.82 19.87 -17.76
N VAL A 89 -2.57 21.08 -18.25
CA VAL A 89 -1.30 21.42 -18.90
C VAL A 89 -0.35 21.92 -17.81
N PRO A 90 0.53 21.08 -17.24
CA PRO A 90 1.58 21.60 -16.36
C PRO A 90 2.45 22.56 -17.18
N GLN A 91 2.79 23.71 -16.62
CA GLN A 91 3.70 24.66 -17.28
C GLN A 91 5.00 23.90 -17.64
N GLY A 92 5.25 23.70 -18.96
CA GLY A 92 6.39 22.99 -19.51
C GLY A 92 6.16 21.51 -19.83
N GLY A 93 4.96 20.96 -19.61
CA GLY A 93 4.57 19.60 -20.03
C GLY A 93 3.90 19.58 -21.38
N THR A 94 3.79 18.37 -21.97
CA THR A 94 3.00 18.13 -23.20
C THR A 94 1.54 17.87 -22.82
N ALA A 95 0.61 18.65 -23.35
CA ALA A 95 -0.81 18.42 -23.17
C ALA A 95 -1.21 17.02 -23.63
N GLY A 96 -2.01 16.31 -22.83
CA GLY A 96 -2.42 14.95 -23.12
C GLY A 96 -1.35 13.88 -22.94
N ALA A 97 -0.27 14.19 -22.15
CA ALA A 97 0.73 13.23 -21.75
C ALA A 97 0.59 12.86 -20.27
N PHE A 98 0.85 11.59 -19.93
CA PHE A 98 0.95 11.15 -18.54
C PHE A 98 2.32 11.51 -17.95
N ALA A 99 2.39 11.73 -16.64
CA ALA A 99 3.65 11.97 -15.96
C ALA A 99 4.56 10.75 -16.04
N ALA A 100 5.85 11.00 -16.30
CA ALA A 100 6.85 9.94 -16.45
C ALA A 100 7.39 9.42 -15.10
N ARG A 101 7.07 10.10 -13.99
CA ARG A 101 7.57 9.76 -12.64
C ARG A 101 6.62 10.28 -11.56
N ILE A 102 6.77 9.73 -10.35
CA ILE A 102 5.99 10.19 -9.19
C ILE A 102 6.44 11.59 -8.75
N LYS A 103 7.74 11.76 -8.48
CA LYS A 103 8.33 13.04 -8.11
C LYS A 103 9.06 13.66 -9.30
N SER A 104 8.79 14.93 -9.52
CA SER A 104 9.43 15.69 -10.61
C SER A 104 10.94 15.83 -10.41
N SER A 105 11.66 15.94 -11.52
CA SER A 105 13.05 16.37 -11.52
C SER A 105 13.17 17.81 -10.99
N ASP A 106 14.32 18.16 -10.43
CA ASP A 106 14.58 19.49 -9.91
C ASP A 106 14.31 20.55 -10.99
N GLY A 107 13.50 21.54 -10.63
CA GLY A 107 13.13 22.64 -11.52
C GLY A 107 12.19 22.26 -12.67
N ARG A 108 11.64 21.05 -12.70
CA ARG A 108 10.71 20.57 -13.74
C ARG A 108 9.37 20.18 -13.15
N LYS A 109 8.36 20.03 -14.03
CA LYS A 109 7.03 19.49 -13.70
C LYS A 109 6.76 18.24 -14.55
N ASP A 110 7.74 17.31 -14.58
CA ASP A 110 7.72 16.04 -15.33
C ASP A 110 7.24 14.84 -14.51
N GLY A 111 6.78 15.08 -13.29
CA GLY A 111 6.20 14.10 -12.36
C GLY A 111 4.88 14.57 -11.78
N LEU A 112 4.27 13.74 -10.94
CA LEU A 112 2.99 14.02 -10.29
C LEU A 112 3.10 14.96 -9.11
N TYR A 113 4.28 15.05 -8.51
CA TYR A 113 4.58 15.94 -7.38
C TYR A 113 5.75 16.86 -7.70
N TRP A 114 5.59 18.12 -7.35
CA TRP A 114 6.65 19.14 -7.26
C TRP A 114 6.37 20.06 -6.07
N PRO A 115 7.42 20.57 -5.39
CA PRO A 115 7.23 21.58 -4.35
C PRO A 115 6.64 22.85 -4.96
N THR A 116 5.58 23.38 -4.33
CA THR A 116 4.97 24.66 -4.73
C THR A 116 5.34 25.74 -3.74
N THR A 117 5.61 26.93 -4.24
CA THR A 117 5.87 28.13 -3.45
C THR A 117 4.84 29.21 -3.77
N GLY A 118 4.17 29.73 -2.74
CA GLY A 118 3.29 30.89 -2.88
C GLY A 118 2.02 30.64 -3.69
N VAL A 119 1.82 31.36 -4.79
CA VAL A 119 0.59 31.36 -5.60
C VAL A 119 0.57 30.32 -6.74
N GLU A 120 1.54 29.44 -6.81
CA GLU A 120 1.54 28.40 -7.84
C GLU A 120 0.44 27.36 -7.59
N ALA A 121 -0.13 26.84 -8.69
CA ALA A 121 -1.05 25.73 -8.61
C ALA A 121 -0.38 24.51 -7.93
N PRO A 122 -1.08 23.84 -7.01
CA PRO A 122 -0.53 22.66 -6.32
C PRO A 122 -0.25 21.53 -7.32
N SER A 123 0.73 20.69 -7.00
CA SER A 123 0.97 19.45 -7.75
C SER A 123 -0.24 18.51 -7.63
N PRO A 124 -0.52 17.69 -8.65
CA PRO A 124 -1.63 16.73 -8.62
C PRO A 124 -1.57 15.74 -7.44
N LEU A 125 -0.36 15.38 -7.04
CA LEU A 125 -0.11 14.46 -5.93
C LEU A 125 0.39 15.22 -4.70
N GLY A 126 -0.13 14.87 -3.51
CA GLY A 126 0.31 15.45 -2.25
C GLY A 126 1.71 14.99 -1.83
N ALA A 127 2.38 15.82 -1.01
CA ALA A 127 3.74 15.55 -0.50
C ALA A 127 3.85 14.25 0.31
N ALA A 128 2.78 13.79 0.95
CA ALA A 128 2.79 12.61 1.81
C ALA A 128 3.16 11.32 1.04
N ILE A 129 2.69 11.17 -0.20
CA ILE A 129 2.97 9.99 -1.04
C ILE A 129 4.27 10.16 -1.83
N ALA A 130 4.68 11.41 -2.07
CA ALA A 130 5.89 11.69 -2.84
C ALA A 130 7.22 11.44 -2.09
N GLY A 131 7.18 10.86 -0.92
CA GLY A 131 8.22 10.34 -0.02
C GLY A 131 9.69 10.54 -0.39
N ALA A 132 10.54 9.65 0.07
CA ALA A 132 11.97 9.69 -0.23
C ALA A 132 12.27 9.10 -1.61
N ASP A 133 13.10 9.80 -2.40
CA ASP A 133 13.58 9.27 -3.68
C ASP A 133 14.61 8.17 -3.47
N CYS A 134 14.52 7.13 -4.29
CA CYS A 134 15.60 6.18 -4.45
C CYS A 134 16.51 6.61 -5.60
N THR A 135 17.76 6.84 -5.28
CA THR A 135 18.76 7.38 -6.21
C THR A 135 19.62 6.34 -6.92
N GLY A 136 19.31 5.03 -6.74
CA GLY A 136 20.16 3.99 -7.33
C GLY A 136 19.48 2.63 -7.55
N GLY A 137 20.07 1.80 -8.39
CA GLY A 137 19.66 0.42 -8.61
C GLY A 137 18.27 0.25 -9.22
N ALA A 138 17.63 -0.86 -8.89
CA ALA A 138 16.28 -1.21 -9.36
C ALA A 138 15.18 -0.23 -8.88
N GLN A 139 15.46 0.54 -7.83
CA GLN A 139 14.56 1.54 -7.24
C GLN A 139 14.72 2.95 -7.83
N LYS A 140 15.59 3.12 -8.84
CA LYS A 140 15.78 4.42 -9.50
C LYS A 140 14.44 4.98 -10.02
N ASN A 141 14.14 6.24 -9.67
CA ASN A 141 12.87 6.91 -9.95
C ASN A 141 11.65 6.26 -9.25
N ALA A 142 11.85 5.50 -8.19
CA ALA A 142 10.78 5.08 -7.29
C ALA A 142 10.71 6.00 -6.06
N VAL A 143 9.56 6.04 -5.42
CA VAL A 143 9.37 6.71 -4.12
C VAL A 143 8.95 5.67 -3.08
N ALA A 144 9.36 5.86 -1.83
CA ALA A 144 9.01 5.00 -0.71
C ALA A 144 7.83 5.57 0.07
N PHE A 145 6.85 4.74 0.39
CA PHE A 145 5.74 5.10 1.25
C PHE A 145 5.18 3.86 1.95
N ASN A 146 5.06 3.90 3.28
CA ASN A 146 4.48 2.84 4.13
C ASN A 146 4.99 1.43 3.81
N GLY A 147 6.32 1.26 3.62
CA GLY A 147 6.95 -0.03 3.37
C GLY A 147 6.82 -0.55 1.93
N TYR A 148 6.40 0.32 1.00
CA TYR A 148 6.29 0.03 -0.41
C TYR A 148 7.09 1.02 -1.27
N TRP A 149 7.60 0.53 -2.38
CA TRP A 149 8.15 1.32 -3.48
C TRP A 149 7.07 1.57 -4.52
N PHE A 150 7.01 2.80 -5.05
CA PHE A 150 6.09 3.21 -6.10
C PHE A 150 6.85 3.77 -7.28
N ALA A 151 6.50 3.38 -8.49
CA ALA A 151 7.12 3.92 -9.69
C ALA A 151 6.14 3.98 -10.87
N VAL A 152 6.30 5.00 -11.72
CA VAL A 152 5.66 5.02 -13.03
C VAL A 152 6.47 4.09 -13.96
N MET A 153 5.75 3.23 -14.68
CA MET A 153 6.35 2.32 -15.64
C MET A 153 6.49 2.98 -17.01
N PRO A 154 7.61 2.76 -17.72
CA PRO A 154 7.71 3.19 -19.11
C PRO A 154 6.71 2.42 -19.98
N ALA A 155 6.12 3.08 -20.98
CA ALA A 155 5.16 2.48 -21.88
C ALA A 155 5.69 1.23 -22.60
N SER A 156 7.00 1.17 -22.87
CA SER A 156 7.68 0.01 -23.45
C SER A 156 7.64 -1.24 -22.56
N ALA A 157 7.50 -1.06 -21.24
CA ALA A 157 7.44 -2.17 -20.29
C ALA A 157 6.00 -2.54 -19.92
N SER A 158 5.12 -1.52 -19.78
CA SER A 158 3.73 -1.73 -19.33
C SER A 158 2.73 -2.01 -20.46
N GLY A 159 3.07 -1.63 -21.68
CA GLY A 159 2.11 -1.68 -22.80
C GLY A 159 1.13 -0.52 -22.84
N SER A 160 1.07 0.32 -21.81
CA SER A 160 0.26 1.54 -21.77
C SER A 160 0.98 2.70 -21.06
N LEU A 161 0.54 3.93 -21.38
CA LEU A 161 1.08 5.14 -20.75
C LEU A 161 0.44 5.37 -19.39
N GLY A 162 1.24 5.87 -18.43
CA GLY A 162 0.73 6.27 -17.13
C GLY A 162 0.53 5.14 -16.13
N THR A 163 0.87 3.89 -16.48
CA THR A 163 0.82 2.75 -15.58
C THR A 163 1.77 2.94 -14.39
N VAL A 164 1.25 2.67 -13.19
CA VAL A 164 2.03 2.74 -11.95
C VAL A 164 2.08 1.37 -11.32
N ILE A 165 3.24 1.02 -10.77
CA ILE A 165 3.45 -0.22 -10.01
C ILE A 165 3.89 0.13 -8.59
N ALA A 166 3.41 -0.66 -7.62
CA ALA A 166 3.89 -0.64 -6.24
C ALA A 166 4.27 -2.05 -5.79
N TRP A 167 5.43 -2.18 -5.14
CA TRP A 167 5.92 -3.46 -4.62
C TRP A 167 6.52 -3.27 -3.24
N PRO A 168 6.47 -4.29 -2.34
CA PRO A 168 6.99 -4.16 -0.99
C PRO A 168 8.50 -3.92 -0.99
N GLU A 169 8.97 -3.09 -0.07
CA GLU A 169 10.41 -2.89 0.17
C GLU A 169 11.10 -4.20 0.52
N GLN A 170 10.40 -5.03 1.29
CA GLN A 170 10.88 -6.35 1.69
C GLN A 170 9.70 -7.33 1.68
N TYR A 171 9.72 -8.26 0.72
CA TYR A 171 8.71 -9.31 0.57
C TYR A 171 8.54 -10.12 1.87
N GLY A 172 7.28 -10.36 2.26
CA GLY A 172 6.92 -11.08 3.48
C GLY A 172 7.15 -10.32 4.80
N VAL A 173 7.71 -9.11 4.75
CA VAL A 173 7.99 -8.26 5.93
C VAL A 173 7.22 -6.96 5.88
N SER A 174 7.32 -6.20 4.80
CA SER A 174 6.58 -4.94 4.62
C SER A 174 5.28 -5.12 3.83
N GLY A 175 5.18 -6.18 3.02
CA GLY A 175 4.02 -6.57 2.24
C GLY A 175 4.26 -7.89 1.53
N ILE A 176 3.21 -8.46 0.94
CA ILE A 176 3.23 -9.65 0.08
C ILE A 176 2.86 -9.24 -1.35
N MET A 177 1.71 -8.55 -1.50
CA MET A 177 1.16 -8.23 -2.80
C MET A 177 1.96 -7.14 -3.51
N THR A 178 2.12 -7.30 -4.80
CA THR A 178 2.51 -6.24 -5.74
C THR A 178 1.24 -5.66 -6.35
N PHE A 179 1.14 -4.35 -6.44
CA PHE A 179 -0.02 -3.65 -6.96
C PHE A 179 0.31 -2.94 -8.26
N MET A 180 -0.69 -2.83 -9.14
CA MET A 180 -0.57 -2.09 -10.39
C MET A 180 -1.87 -1.35 -10.69
N VAL A 181 -1.75 -0.15 -11.24
CA VAL A 181 -2.88 0.64 -11.74
C VAL A 181 -2.53 1.19 -13.11
N GLY A 182 -3.42 0.98 -14.06
CA GLY A 182 -3.31 1.51 -15.42
C GLY A 182 -4.19 2.74 -15.66
N SER A 183 -4.41 3.03 -16.93
CA SER A 183 -5.25 4.15 -17.39
C SER A 183 -6.73 3.99 -17.05
N ASP A 184 -7.18 2.76 -16.74
CA ASP A 184 -8.53 2.44 -16.29
C ASP A 184 -8.81 2.86 -14.84
N GLY A 185 -7.75 3.19 -14.06
CA GLY A 185 -7.84 3.57 -12.66
C GLY A 185 -8.18 2.42 -11.71
N ILE A 186 -8.21 1.17 -12.20
CA ILE A 186 -8.45 -0.02 -11.39
C ILE A 186 -7.14 -0.50 -10.79
N VAL A 187 -7.14 -0.75 -9.48
CA VAL A 187 -5.97 -1.33 -8.78
C VAL A 187 -6.06 -2.84 -8.88
N TYR A 188 -5.02 -3.43 -9.44
CA TYR A 188 -4.82 -4.86 -9.53
C TYR A 188 -3.73 -5.28 -8.57
N GLU A 189 -3.81 -6.53 -8.08
CA GLU A 189 -2.84 -7.12 -7.16
C GLU A 189 -2.39 -8.49 -7.62
N ARG A 190 -1.16 -8.84 -7.28
CA ARG A 190 -0.57 -10.15 -7.53
C ARG A 190 0.55 -10.44 -6.54
N ASP A 191 0.58 -11.67 -6.02
CA ASP A 191 1.75 -12.18 -5.30
C ASP A 191 2.81 -12.63 -6.32
N LEU A 192 3.98 -11.98 -6.30
CA LEU A 192 5.11 -12.30 -7.17
C LEU A 192 6.15 -13.20 -6.47
N GLY A 193 5.98 -13.46 -5.17
CA GLY A 193 6.93 -14.26 -4.40
C GLY A 193 8.36 -13.73 -4.54
N ASP A 194 9.30 -14.61 -4.85
CA ASP A 194 10.73 -14.30 -4.99
C ASP A 194 11.03 -13.34 -6.16
N ASP A 195 10.09 -13.16 -7.08
CA ASP A 195 10.23 -12.21 -8.20
C ASP A 195 9.88 -10.75 -7.84
N THR A 196 9.39 -10.50 -6.63
CA THR A 196 9.02 -9.17 -6.14
C THR A 196 10.12 -8.10 -6.35
N PRO A 197 11.42 -8.37 -6.10
CA PRO A 197 12.48 -7.38 -6.37
C PRO A 197 12.62 -6.98 -7.84
N ARG A 198 12.08 -7.81 -8.75
CA ARG A 198 12.07 -7.58 -10.22
C ARG A 198 10.70 -7.16 -10.75
N ALA A 199 9.79 -6.71 -9.88
CA ALA A 199 8.41 -6.40 -10.24
C ALA A 199 8.33 -5.45 -11.45
N ARG A 200 9.16 -4.40 -11.50
CA ARG A 200 9.20 -3.44 -12.61
C ARG A 200 9.64 -4.01 -13.95
N GLU A 201 10.43 -5.10 -13.93
CA GLU A 201 10.97 -5.73 -15.14
C GLU A 201 10.03 -6.82 -15.67
N LYS A 202 9.27 -7.46 -14.77
CA LYS A 202 8.47 -8.65 -15.06
C LYS A 202 6.98 -8.38 -15.27
N CYS A 203 6.50 -7.18 -14.89
CA CYS A 203 5.09 -6.85 -14.94
C CYS A 203 4.76 -5.95 -16.15
N SER A 204 3.60 -6.18 -16.75
CA SER A 204 2.96 -5.29 -17.71
C SER A 204 1.55 -4.98 -17.24
N ASP A 205 0.97 -3.90 -17.76
CA ASP A 205 -0.36 -3.42 -17.40
C ASP A 205 -1.41 -4.51 -17.56
N PRO A 206 -2.12 -4.94 -16.48
CA PRO A 206 -3.18 -5.93 -16.57
C PRO A 206 -4.33 -5.51 -17.51
N ALA A 207 -4.62 -4.21 -17.59
CA ALA A 207 -5.67 -3.66 -18.46
C ALA A 207 -5.31 -3.72 -19.95
N SER A 208 -4.03 -3.90 -20.31
CA SER A 208 -3.60 -4.00 -21.70
C SER A 208 -3.97 -5.31 -22.40
N GLY A 209 -4.48 -6.30 -21.64
CA GLY A 209 -4.91 -7.61 -22.19
C GLY A 209 -3.77 -8.50 -22.69
N GLY A 210 -2.52 -8.16 -22.41
CA GLY A 210 -1.35 -8.98 -22.79
C GLY A 210 -1.23 -10.27 -21.96
N THR A 211 -0.38 -11.21 -22.44
CA THR A 211 -0.11 -12.48 -21.74
C THR A 211 0.46 -12.31 -20.34
N SER A 212 1.07 -11.16 -20.06
CA SER A 212 1.56 -10.78 -18.71
C SER A 212 0.47 -10.33 -17.72
N SER A 213 -0.79 -10.17 -18.18
CA SER A 213 -1.94 -9.89 -17.30
C SER A 213 -2.43 -11.13 -16.54
N ALA A 214 -1.98 -12.32 -16.91
CA ALA A 214 -2.35 -13.55 -16.24
C ALA A 214 -1.92 -13.55 -14.75
N GLY A 215 -2.88 -13.87 -13.87
CA GLY A 215 -2.66 -13.95 -12.43
C GLY A 215 -2.80 -12.62 -11.66
N TRP A 216 -3.18 -11.53 -12.33
CA TRP A 216 -3.60 -10.30 -11.67
C TRP A 216 -5.09 -10.38 -11.31
N THR A 217 -5.42 -9.98 -10.10
CA THR A 217 -6.80 -9.87 -9.60
C THR A 217 -7.08 -8.43 -9.20
N ARG A 218 -8.34 -8.03 -9.25
CA ARG A 218 -8.72 -6.68 -8.77
C ARG A 218 -8.68 -6.66 -7.26
N SER A 219 -8.03 -5.64 -6.69
CA SER A 219 -7.88 -5.51 -5.23
C SER A 219 -9.17 -5.22 -4.47
N ASP A 220 -10.24 -4.80 -5.17
CA ASP A 220 -11.59 -4.58 -4.63
C ASP A 220 -12.50 -5.81 -4.74
N THR A 221 -12.01 -6.91 -5.32
CA THR A 221 -12.77 -8.16 -5.41
C THR A 221 -12.67 -8.90 -4.07
N PRO A 222 -13.79 -9.17 -3.37
CA PRO A 222 -13.72 -9.95 -2.15
C PRO A 222 -13.15 -11.34 -2.45
N PRO A 223 -12.34 -11.93 -1.55
CA PRO A 223 -11.78 -13.26 -1.76
C PRO A 223 -12.90 -14.26 -2.02
N THR A 224 -12.79 -15.01 -3.08
CA THR A 224 -13.69 -16.14 -3.40
C THR A 224 -13.58 -17.14 -2.25
N LYS A 225 -14.71 -17.41 -1.57
CA LYS A 225 -14.79 -18.39 -0.47
C LYS A 225 -14.54 -19.80 -0.98
#